data_da2343976e0d36373a848e1f1546a587
#
_entry.id   da2343976e0d36373a848e1f1546a587
#
_cell.length_a   1.000
_cell.length_b   1.000
_cell.length_c   1.000
_cell.angle_alpha   90.00
_cell.angle_beta   90.00
_cell.angle_gamma   90.00
#
_symmetry.space_group_name_H-M   'P 1'
#
loop_
_entity.id
_entity.type
_entity.pdbx_description
1 polymer ?
#
loop_
_entity_poly.entity_id
_entity_poly.type
_entity_poly.pdbx_seq_one_letter_code
_entity_poly.pdbx_strand_id
1 'polypeptide(L)'
;MSEKKDILERLSSLLIERKNYTEDNSYTNQLYSAGNAKILKKIEEEASELIEAGSEERVIKKEIVHEAADLWFHTMVLLAFNEINPLEILN
;
A
#
# COMPACT_ATOMS: atom_id res chain seq x y z
N MET A 1 -0.69 21.05 -11.62
CA MET A 1 -0.73 19.68 -11.15
C MET A 1 0.39 19.43 -10.14
N SER A 2 0.11 18.84 -9.02
CA SER A 2 1.14 18.64 -8.00
C SER A 2 1.97 17.41 -8.29
N GLU A 3 3.25 17.45 -7.88
CA GLU A 3 4.16 16.33 -8.02
C GLU A 3 3.63 15.11 -7.24
N LYS A 4 2.94 15.35 -6.14
CA LYS A 4 2.38 14.28 -5.30
C LYS A 4 1.33 13.46 -6.04
N LYS A 5 0.51 14.12 -6.86
CA LYS A 5 -0.47 13.43 -7.69
C LYS A 5 0.21 12.59 -8.75
N ASP A 6 1.27 13.13 -9.35
CA ASP A 6 2.04 12.40 -10.34
C ASP A 6 2.68 11.16 -9.73
N ILE A 7 3.13 11.25 -8.48
CA ILE A 7 3.72 10.11 -7.77
C ILE A 7 2.69 9.02 -7.56
N LEU A 8 1.46 9.39 -7.16
CA LEU A 8 0.39 8.42 -6.97
C LEU A 8 0.02 7.73 -8.28
N GLU A 9 -0.04 8.50 -9.38
CA GLU A 9 -0.33 7.93 -10.70
C GLU A 9 0.76 6.94 -11.12
N ARG A 10 2.02 7.30 -10.93
CA ARG A 10 3.13 6.42 -11.29
C ARG A 10 3.17 5.17 -10.43
N LEU A 11 2.91 5.32 -9.14
CA LEU A 11 2.87 4.15 -8.25
C LEU A 11 1.73 3.21 -8.62
N SER A 12 0.55 3.76 -8.91
CA SER A 12 -0.60 2.98 -9.32
C SER A 12 -0.31 2.19 -10.59
N SER A 13 0.29 2.84 -11.59
CA SER A 13 0.66 2.18 -12.84
C SER A 13 1.69 1.08 -12.60
N LEU A 14 2.67 1.35 -11.75
CA LEU A 14 3.70 0.37 -11.42
C LEU A 14 3.11 -0.86 -10.76
N LEU A 15 2.20 -0.68 -9.82
CA LEU A 15 1.57 -1.80 -9.12
C LEU A 15 0.75 -2.67 -10.07
N ILE A 16 0.03 -2.05 -10.97
CA ILE A 16 -0.76 -2.77 -11.97
C ILE A 16 0.18 -3.54 -12.92
N GLU A 17 1.23 -2.89 -13.37
CA GLU A 17 2.21 -3.51 -14.27
C GLU A 17 2.87 -4.73 -13.62
N ARG A 18 3.28 -4.61 -12.36
CA ARG A 18 3.97 -5.68 -11.65
C ARG A 18 3.10 -6.90 -11.42
N LYS A 19 1.81 -6.75 -11.40
CA LYS A 19 0.92 -7.89 -11.28
C LYS A 19 1.06 -8.85 -12.44
N ASN A 20 1.42 -8.33 -13.60
CA ASN A 20 1.59 -9.13 -14.83
C ASN A 20 3.04 -9.54 -15.06
N TYR A 21 3.93 -9.22 -14.12
CA TYR A 21 5.36 -9.44 -14.27
C TYR A 21 5.86 -10.39 -13.18
N THR A 22 6.05 -11.64 -13.53
CA THR A 22 6.32 -12.69 -12.55
C THR A 22 7.81 -12.96 -12.30
N GLU A 23 8.71 -12.33 -13.04
CA GLU A 23 10.15 -12.60 -12.93
C GLU A 23 10.88 -11.72 -11.93
N ASP A 24 10.21 -10.71 -11.39
CA ASP A 24 10.79 -9.76 -10.47
C ASP A 24 10.64 -10.27 -9.03
N ASN A 25 11.72 -10.19 -8.24
CA ASN A 25 11.71 -10.59 -6.83
C ASN A 25 11.39 -9.43 -5.89
N SER A 26 10.75 -8.39 -6.39
CA SER A 26 10.35 -7.26 -5.57
C SER A 26 9.37 -7.68 -4.49
N TYR A 27 9.30 -6.88 -3.44
CA TYR A 27 8.34 -7.11 -2.37
C TYR A 27 6.91 -7.21 -2.90
N THR A 28 6.56 -6.32 -3.84
CA THR A 28 5.23 -6.33 -4.45
C THR A 28 4.93 -7.65 -5.14
N ASN A 29 5.89 -8.18 -5.88
CA ASN A 29 5.70 -9.46 -6.56
C ASN A 29 5.61 -10.61 -5.57
N GLN A 30 6.34 -10.53 -4.46
CA GLN A 30 6.21 -11.53 -3.40
C GLN A 30 4.80 -11.54 -2.82
N LEU A 31 4.22 -10.35 -2.61
CA LEU A 31 2.85 -10.24 -2.12
C LEU A 31 1.86 -10.82 -3.14
N TYR A 32 2.02 -10.49 -4.41
CA TYR A 32 1.14 -11.01 -5.45
C TYR A 32 1.21 -12.53 -5.55
N SER A 33 2.42 -13.08 -5.44
CA SER A 33 2.60 -14.53 -5.49
C SER A 33 2.00 -15.23 -4.28
N ALA A 34 2.06 -14.59 -3.12
CA ALA A 34 1.50 -15.16 -1.89
C ALA A 34 -0.03 -15.09 -1.86
N GLY A 35 -0.62 -14.16 -2.59
CA GLY A 35 -2.06 -14.09 -2.77
C GLY A 35 -2.79 -13.16 -1.83
N ASN A 36 -4.11 -13.08 -2.05
CA ASN A 36 -4.98 -12.14 -1.36
C ASN A 36 -4.93 -12.24 0.16
N ALA A 37 -4.89 -13.47 0.69
CA ALA A 37 -4.88 -13.66 2.15
C ALA A 37 -3.65 -13.02 2.80
N LYS A 38 -2.50 -13.10 2.16
CA LYS A 38 -1.27 -12.49 2.68
C LYS A 38 -1.37 -10.97 2.63
N ILE A 39 -1.92 -10.44 1.56
CA ILE A 39 -2.11 -8.98 1.41
C ILE A 39 -3.05 -8.46 2.50
N LEU A 40 -4.15 -9.16 2.75
CA LEU A 40 -5.09 -8.78 3.79
C LEU A 40 -4.45 -8.84 5.17
N LYS A 41 -3.62 -9.84 5.41
CA LYS A 41 -2.91 -9.95 6.68
C LYS A 41 -1.96 -8.78 6.89
N LYS A 42 -1.28 -8.33 5.83
CA LYS A 42 -0.40 -7.18 5.91
C LYS A 42 -1.18 -5.91 6.23
N ILE A 43 -2.36 -5.75 5.63
CA ILE A 43 -3.21 -4.60 5.92
C ILE A 43 -3.62 -4.60 7.39
N GLU A 44 -3.98 -5.76 7.93
CA GLU A 44 -4.33 -5.89 9.34
C GLU A 44 -3.17 -5.48 10.25
N GLU A 45 -1.97 -5.97 9.93
CA GLU A 45 -0.77 -5.63 10.69
C GLU A 45 -0.47 -4.13 10.64
N GLU A 46 -0.53 -3.52 9.45
CA GLU A 46 -0.24 -2.09 9.29
C GLU A 46 -1.31 -1.22 9.96
N ALA A 47 -2.57 -1.65 9.90
CA ALA A 47 -3.64 -0.94 10.58
C ALA A 47 -3.44 -0.97 12.10
N SER A 48 -3.03 -2.12 12.64
CA SER A 48 -2.75 -2.24 14.06
C SER A 48 -1.59 -1.35 14.49
N GLU A 49 -0.54 -1.29 13.68
CA GLU A 49 0.61 -0.44 13.95
C GLU A 49 0.24 1.05 13.90
N LEU A 50 -0.63 1.42 12.97
CA LEU A 50 -1.11 2.81 12.88
C LEU A 50 -1.93 3.16 14.12
N ILE A 51 -2.81 2.25 14.55
CA ILE A 51 -3.62 2.47 15.75
C ILE A 51 -2.72 2.63 16.98
N GLU A 52 -1.70 1.77 17.08
CA GLU A 52 -0.74 1.85 18.17
C GLU A 52 -0.01 3.18 18.18
N ALA A 53 0.49 3.62 17.02
CA ALA A 53 1.19 4.90 16.91
C ALA A 53 0.29 6.08 17.26
N GLY A 54 -0.98 6.01 16.87
CA GLY A 54 -1.95 7.08 17.15
C GLY A 54 -2.49 7.06 18.57
N SER A 55 -2.30 5.95 19.28
CA SER A 55 -2.80 5.80 20.66
C SER A 55 -1.79 6.18 21.73
N GLU A 56 -0.57 6.50 21.32
CA GLU A 56 0.45 6.93 22.26
C GLU A 56 0.02 8.20 22.97
N GLU A 57 0.37 8.31 24.25
CA GLU A 57 0.06 9.50 25.02
C GLU A 57 0.67 10.74 24.37
N ARG A 58 1.84 10.57 23.77
CA ARG A 58 2.50 11.62 23.02
C ARG A 58 2.77 11.11 21.61
N VAL A 59 1.92 11.52 20.67
CA VAL A 59 2.04 11.10 19.28
C VAL A 59 3.31 11.67 18.63
N ILE A 60 4.08 10.82 18.00
CA ILE A 60 5.27 11.22 17.27
C ILE A 60 4.93 11.28 15.79
N LYS A 61 4.98 12.48 15.22
CA LYS A 61 4.57 12.74 13.84
C LYS A 61 5.23 11.79 12.85
N LYS A 62 6.54 11.59 12.97
CA LYS A 62 7.29 10.75 12.05
C LYS A 62 6.79 9.31 12.06
N GLU A 63 6.45 8.80 13.23
CA GLU A 63 5.98 7.43 13.36
C GLU A 63 4.58 7.24 12.78
N ILE A 64 3.67 8.16 13.09
CA ILE A 64 2.30 8.01 12.59
C ILE A 64 2.24 8.19 11.08
N VAL A 65 3.07 9.08 10.52
CA VAL A 65 3.15 9.25 9.07
C VAL A 65 3.69 7.98 8.41
N HIS A 66 4.72 7.39 9.01
CA HIS A 66 5.30 6.15 8.49
C HIS A 66 4.28 5.01 8.45
N GLU A 67 3.56 4.83 9.55
CA GLU A 67 2.57 3.76 9.61
C GLU A 67 1.39 4.00 8.68
N ALA A 68 0.97 5.26 8.55
CA ALA A 68 -0.08 5.61 7.60
C ALA A 68 0.34 5.33 6.16
N ALA A 69 1.58 5.65 5.82
CA ALA A 69 2.10 5.41 4.48
C ALA A 69 2.16 3.90 4.18
N ASP A 70 2.59 3.09 5.16
CA ASP A 70 2.62 1.65 4.99
C ASP A 70 1.23 1.08 4.76
N LEU A 71 0.24 1.57 5.48
CA LEU A 71 -1.14 1.13 5.29
C LEU A 71 -1.66 1.52 3.91
N TRP A 72 -1.38 2.74 3.47
CA TRP A 72 -1.77 3.19 2.14
C TRP A 72 -1.18 2.30 1.06
N PHE A 73 0.13 2.00 1.18
CA PHE A 73 0.81 1.17 0.19
C PHE A 73 0.14 -0.20 0.08
N HIS A 74 -0.08 -0.87 1.19
CA HIS A 74 -0.67 -2.21 1.15
C HIS A 74 -2.12 -2.19 0.69
N THR A 75 -2.85 -1.10 0.96
CA THR A 75 -4.20 -0.92 0.45
C THR A 75 -4.18 -0.81 -1.08
N MET A 76 -3.22 -0.05 -1.62
CA MET A 76 -3.07 0.07 -3.07
C MET A 76 -2.71 -1.28 -3.71
N VAL A 77 -1.86 -2.05 -3.03
CA VAL A 77 -1.51 -3.39 -3.52
C VAL A 77 -2.75 -4.29 -3.59
N LEU A 78 -3.60 -4.23 -2.57
CA LEU A 78 -4.84 -5.01 -2.57
C LEU A 78 -5.75 -4.65 -3.73
N LEU A 79 -5.90 -3.35 -3.99
CA LEU A 79 -6.71 -2.89 -5.11
C LEU A 79 -6.16 -3.40 -6.43
N ALA A 80 -4.87 -3.20 -6.67
CA ALA A 80 -4.24 -3.66 -7.91
C ALA A 80 -4.31 -5.17 -8.07
N PHE A 81 -4.15 -5.91 -6.98
CA PHE A 81 -4.26 -7.37 -7.02
C PHE A 81 -5.64 -7.81 -7.50
N ASN A 82 -6.67 -7.05 -7.15
CA ASN A 82 -8.05 -7.34 -7.51
C ASN A 82 -8.49 -6.62 -8.80
N GLU A 83 -7.54 -6.23 -9.64
CA GLU A 83 -7.80 -5.60 -10.93
C GLU A 83 -8.49 -4.24 -10.81
N ILE A 84 -8.27 -3.55 -9.69
CA ILE A 84 -8.83 -2.22 -9.46
C ILE A 84 -7.68 -1.21 -9.49
N ASN A 85 -7.80 -0.19 -10.34
CA ASN A 85 -6.80 0.87 -10.36
C ASN A 85 -6.88 1.63 -9.02
N PRO A 86 -5.77 1.71 -8.26
CA PRO A 86 -5.79 2.41 -6.98
C PRO A 86 -6.27 3.86 -7.06
N LEU A 87 -6.15 4.49 -8.22
CA LEU A 87 -6.65 5.87 -8.41
C LEU A 87 -8.16 5.99 -8.32
N GLU A 88 -8.89 4.88 -8.37
CA GLU A 88 -10.35 4.88 -8.20
C GLU A 88 -10.77 5.52 -6.87
N ILE A 89 -9.90 5.48 -5.87
CA ILE A 89 -10.18 6.10 -4.57
C ILE A 89 -10.39 7.61 -4.72
N LEU A 90 -9.75 8.22 -5.71
CA LEU A 90 -9.81 9.66 -5.92
C LEU A 90 -11.06 10.12 -6.68
N ASN A 91 -11.85 9.19 -7.16
CA ASN A 91 -13.05 9.53 -7.96
C ASN A 91 -14.32 9.62 -7.08
#